data_50939f3e7a0657639196da984cf49edd
#
_entry.id   50939f3e7a0657639196da984cf49edd
#
_cell.length_a   1.000
_cell.length_b   1.000
_cell.length_c   1.000
_cell.angle_alpha   90.00
_cell.angle_beta   90.00
_cell.angle_gamma   90.00
#
_symmetry.space_group_name_H-M   'P 1'
#
loop_
_entity.id
_entity.type
_entity.pdbx_description
1 polymer ?
#
loop_
_entity_poly.entity_id
_entity_poly.type
_entity_poly.pdbx_seq_one_letter_code
_entity_poly.pdbx_strand_id
1 'polypeptide(L)'
;NDESPEKEKLQTLDAAWSLMEIMGVSMVEMEIWQWLYENPGATPGQLKEQTVLLATDVWNRYFAPVMGVSDSPLLGIYSHMINTPLYLQNYAYGQIIQFQIDEHLKGKDFSDEIDRMYSLGRLTPQHWMNQAVGTKISPRPLLRALDEALR
;
A
#
# COMPACT_ATOMS: atom_id res chain seq x y z
N ASN A 1 27.40 -2.68 5.62
CA ASN A 1 26.88 -3.40 4.45
C ASN A 1 26.98 -2.45 3.28
N ASP A 2 27.93 -2.71 2.40
CA ASP A 2 28.09 -1.99 1.14
C ASP A 2 26.99 -2.49 0.18
N GLU A 3 25.80 -1.92 0.28
CA GLU A 3 24.76 -2.20 -0.69
C GLU A 3 25.08 -1.40 -1.95
N SER A 4 25.23 -2.10 -3.08
CA SER A 4 25.52 -1.43 -4.34
C SER A 4 24.32 -0.54 -4.74
N PRO A 5 24.55 0.62 -5.37
CA PRO A 5 23.47 1.50 -5.84
C PRO A 5 22.42 0.78 -6.72
N GLU A 6 22.86 -0.22 -7.46
CA GLU A 6 22.00 -1.05 -8.30
C GLU A 6 21.05 -1.91 -7.47
N LYS A 7 21.51 -2.46 -6.34
CA LYS A 7 20.67 -3.25 -5.42
C LYS A 7 19.62 -2.37 -4.76
N GLU A 8 19.99 -1.17 -4.29
CA GLU A 8 19.06 -0.20 -3.71
C GLU A 8 17.97 0.20 -4.73
N LYS A 9 18.37 0.44 -5.98
CA LYS A 9 17.45 0.71 -7.08
C LYS A 9 16.44 -0.42 -7.29
N LEU A 10 16.90 -1.66 -7.37
CA LEU A 10 16.05 -2.84 -7.54
C LEU A 10 15.10 -3.03 -6.35
N GLN A 11 15.56 -2.84 -5.13
CA GLN A 11 14.72 -2.90 -3.92
C GLN A 11 13.61 -1.84 -3.94
N THR A 12 13.93 -0.62 -4.37
CA THR A 12 12.94 0.46 -4.50
C THR A 12 11.87 0.12 -5.54
N LEU A 13 12.26 -0.43 -6.68
CA LEU A 13 11.34 -0.84 -7.74
C LEU A 13 10.45 -2.03 -7.30
N ASP A 14 11.03 -2.99 -6.58
CA ASP A 14 10.29 -4.13 -6.03
C ASP A 14 9.25 -3.69 -4.97
N ALA A 15 9.65 -2.79 -4.07
CA ALA A 15 8.74 -2.20 -3.09
C ALA A 15 7.58 -1.45 -3.76
N ALA A 16 7.86 -0.72 -4.82
CA ALA A 16 6.83 -0.01 -5.59
C ALA A 16 5.87 -0.95 -6.32
N TRP A 17 6.40 -2.02 -6.90
CA TRP A 17 5.58 -3.05 -7.53
C TRP A 17 4.65 -3.72 -6.52
N SER A 18 5.19 -4.16 -5.38
CA SER A 18 4.42 -4.76 -4.29
C SER A 18 3.34 -3.80 -3.75
N LEU A 19 3.68 -2.51 -3.65
CA LEU A 19 2.72 -1.49 -3.25
C LEU A 19 1.59 -1.34 -4.27
N MET A 20 1.90 -1.29 -5.56
CA MET A 20 0.90 -1.17 -6.62
C MET A 20 -0.08 -2.35 -6.58
N GLU A 21 0.43 -3.58 -6.43
CA GLU A 21 -0.38 -4.79 -6.34
C GLU A 21 -1.35 -4.71 -5.14
N ILE A 22 -0.83 -4.47 -3.94
CA ILE A 22 -1.66 -4.46 -2.73
C ILE A 22 -2.64 -3.28 -2.70
N MET A 23 -2.31 -2.14 -3.31
CA MET A 23 -3.23 -1.02 -3.44
C MET A 23 -4.41 -1.35 -4.36
N GLY A 24 -4.17 -2.05 -5.47
CA GLY A 24 -5.23 -2.50 -6.36
C GLY A 24 -6.21 -3.41 -5.64
N VAL A 25 -5.70 -4.41 -4.90
CA VAL A 25 -6.53 -5.31 -4.07
C VAL A 25 -7.28 -4.54 -2.97
N SER A 26 -6.62 -3.57 -2.31
CA SER A 26 -7.24 -2.74 -1.27
C SER A 26 -8.38 -1.87 -1.82
N MET A 27 -8.26 -1.36 -3.04
CA MET A 27 -9.34 -0.61 -3.70
C MET A 27 -10.55 -1.51 -3.94
N VAL A 28 -10.34 -2.71 -4.48
CA VAL A 28 -11.42 -3.70 -4.65
C VAL A 28 -12.08 -4.03 -3.33
N GLU A 29 -11.29 -4.25 -2.26
CA GLU A 29 -11.81 -4.49 -0.91
C GLU A 29 -12.72 -3.37 -0.44
N MET A 30 -12.27 -2.12 -0.51
CA MET A 30 -13.07 -0.97 -0.06
C MET A 30 -14.38 -0.84 -0.85
N GLU A 31 -14.35 -1.02 -2.18
CA GLU A 31 -15.53 -0.96 -3.02
C GLU A 31 -16.51 -2.12 -2.75
N ILE A 32 -16.00 -3.34 -2.47
CA ILE A 32 -16.82 -4.49 -2.05
C ILE A 32 -17.54 -4.19 -0.72
N TRP A 33 -16.82 -3.69 0.26
CA TRP A 33 -17.43 -3.39 1.57
C TRP A 33 -18.43 -2.24 1.49
N GLN A 34 -18.17 -1.21 0.69
CA GLN A 34 -19.15 -0.17 0.42
C GLN A 34 -20.41 -0.76 -0.21
N TRP A 35 -20.27 -1.60 -1.23
CA TRP A 35 -21.40 -2.27 -1.87
C TRP A 35 -22.18 -3.16 -0.90
N LEU A 36 -21.50 -3.90 -0.01
CA LEU A 36 -22.14 -4.73 1.01
C LEU A 36 -22.97 -3.90 2.01
N TYR A 37 -22.50 -2.73 2.41
CA TYR A 37 -23.29 -1.82 3.26
C TYR A 37 -24.57 -1.35 2.58
N GLU A 38 -24.56 -1.17 1.28
CA GLU A 38 -25.71 -0.77 0.47
C GLU A 38 -26.63 -1.98 0.16
N ASN A 39 -26.12 -3.21 0.23
CA ASN A 39 -26.80 -4.46 -0.11
C ASN A 39 -26.72 -5.50 1.03
N PRO A 40 -27.27 -5.22 2.23
CA PRO A 40 -27.10 -6.07 3.41
C PRO A 40 -27.74 -7.46 3.27
N GLY A 41 -28.63 -7.65 2.29
CA GLY A 41 -29.27 -8.94 1.96
C GLY A 41 -28.62 -9.68 0.83
N ALA A 42 -27.42 -9.28 0.37
CA ALA A 42 -26.75 -9.90 -0.76
C ALA A 42 -26.42 -11.38 -0.50
N THR A 43 -26.69 -12.20 -1.49
CA THR A 43 -26.29 -13.61 -1.49
C THR A 43 -24.80 -13.78 -1.82
N PRO A 44 -24.17 -14.91 -1.45
CA PRO A 44 -22.78 -15.19 -1.86
C PRO A 44 -22.56 -15.15 -3.38
N GLY A 45 -23.57 -15.53 -4.17
CA GLY A 45 -23.51 -15.45 -5.64
C GLY A 45 -23.41 -14.02 -6.14
N GLN A 46 -24.27 -13.13 -5.61
CA GLN A 46 -24.23 -11.70 -5.93
C GLN A 46 -22.92 -11.04 -5.49
N LEU A 47 -22.41 -11.38 -4.31
CA LEU A 47 -21.12 -10.90 -3.85
C LEU A 47 -20.00 -11.32 -4.81
N LYS A 48 -19.98 -12.57 -5.24
CA LYS A 48 -19.00 -13.07 -6.22
C LYS A 48 -19.06 -12.29 -7.54
N GLU A 49 -20.26 -12.11 -8.09
CA GLU A 49 -20.46 -11.37 -9.33
C GLU A 49 -19.96 -9.92 -9.20
N GLN A 50 -20.33 -9.25 -8.11
CA GLN A 50 -19.90 -7.89 -7.84
C GLN A 50 -18.38 -7.79 -7.64
N THR A 51 -17.77 -8.77 -6.96
CA THR A 51 -16.30 -8.82 -6.79
C THR A 51 -15.59 -8.92 -8.14
N VAL A 52 -16.07 -9.74 -9.05
CA VAL A 52 -15.51 -9.87 -10.41
C VAL A 52 -15.62 -8.53 -11.17
N LEU A 53 -16.77 -7.87 -11.10
CA LEU A 53 -16.99 -6.58 -11.78
C LEU A 53 -16.05 -5.51 -11.24
N LEU A 54 -15.97 -5.34 -9.93
CA LEU A 54 -15.11 -4.34 -9.28
C LEU A 54 -13.62 -4.62 -9.53
N ALA A 55 -13.20 -5.88 -9.41
CA ALA A 55 -11.82 -6.28 -9.68
C ALA A 55 -11.42 -6.00 -11.14
N THR A 56 -12.31 -6.28 -12.08
CA THR A 56 -12.08 -6.00 -13.51
C THR A 56 -12.00 -4.50 -13.78
N ASP A 57 -12.86 -3.70 -13.15
CA ASP A 57 -12.85 -2.25 -13.33
C ASP A 57 -11.56 -1.61 -12.76
N VAL A 58 -11.16 -1.97 -11.54
CA VAL A 58 -9.89 -1.51 -10.94
C VAL A 58 -8.70 -1.95 -11.79
N TRP A 59 -8.71 -3.20 -12.28
CA TRP A 59 -7.67 -3.68 -13.18
C TRP A 59 -7.57 -2.83 -14.45
N ASN A 60 -8.68 -2.60 -15.12
CA ASN A 60 -8.71 -1.84 -16.38
C ASN A 60 -8.26 -0.40 -16.21
N ARG A 61 -8.56 0.21 -15.07
CA ARG A 61 -8.13 1.61 -14.79
C ARG A 61 -6.65 1.75 -14.49
N TYR A 62 -6.07 0.83 -13.74
CA TYR A 62 -4.73 1.04 -13.15
C TYR A 62 -3.67 0.05 -13.63
N PHE A 63 -4.04 -1.18 -14.00
CA PHE A 63 -3.10 -2.24 -14.36
C PHE A 63 -3.04 -2.49 -15.87
N ALA A 64 -4.17 -2.51 -16.54
CA ALA A 64 -4.22 -2.78 -17.97
C ALA A 64 -3.34 -1.82 -18.82
N PRO A 65 -3.25 -0.51 -18.52
CA PRO A 65 -2.39 0.40 -19.28
C PRO A 65 -0.89 0.05 -19.16
N VAL A 66 -0.47 -0.58 -18.07
CA VAL A 66 0.93 -0.97 -17.82
C VAL A 66 1.18 -2.39 -18.28
N MET A 67 0.25 -3.30 -18.00
CA MET A 67 0.40 -4.75 -18.25
C MET A 67 0.06 -5.14 -19.69
N GLY A 68 -0.67 -4.30 -20.43
CA GLY A 68 -1.11 -4.60 -21.80
C GLY A 68 -2.19 -5.68 -21.89
N VAL A 69 -2.83 -6.04 -20.78
CA VAL A 69 -3.90 -7.05 -20.69
C VAL A 69 -5.11 -6.44 -20.02
N SER A 70 -6.26 -6.46 -20.68
CA SER A 70 -7.54 -5.94 -20.16
C SER A 70 -8.41 -7.05 -19.57
N ASP A 71 -9.47 -6.63 -18.89
CA ASP A 71 -10.59 -7.47 -18.44
C ASP A 71 -10.19 -8.62 -17.51
N SER A 72 -9.15 -8.42 -16.69
CA SER A 72 -8.70 -9.39 -15.71
C SER A 72 -9.35 -9.18 -14.34
N PRO A 73 -10.02 -10.19 -13.76
CA PRO A 73 -10.54 -10.13 -12.41
C PRO A 73 -9.50 -10.52 -11.34
N LEU A 74 -8.21 -10.56 -11.68
CA LEU A 74 -7.14 -11.11 -10.85
C LEU A 74 -7.09 -10.48 -9.45
N LEU A 75 -7.39 -9.20 -9.32
CA LEU A 75 -7.42 -8.50 -8.03
C LEU A 75 -8.51 -9.01 -7.08
N GLY A 76 -9.50 -9.74 -7.58
CA GLY A 76 -10.61 -10.30 -6.79
C GLY A 76 -10.32 -11.65 -6.11
N ILE A 77 -9.13 -12.23 -6.30
CA ILE A 77 -8.82 -13.57 -5.74
C ILE A 77 -8.32 -13.54 -4.29
N TYR A 78 -8.09 -12.36 -3.72
CA TYR A 78 -7.47 -12.21 -2.41
C TYR A 78 -8.48 -12.47 -1.29
N SER A 79 -8.34 -13.62 -0.60
CA SER A 79 -9.27 -14.04 0.46
C SER A 79 -9.35 -13.09 1.66
N HIS A 80 -8.31 -12.29 1.90
CA HIS A 80 -8.28 -11.31 3.00
C HIS A 80 -9.40 -10.26 2.92
N MET A 81 -9.91 -9.96 1.72
CA MET A 81 -11.04 -9.05 1.54
C MET A 81 -12.27 -9.44 2.35
N ILE A 82 -12.44 -10.76 2.61
CA ILE A 82 -13.56 -11.31 3.36
C ILE A 82 -13.14 -11.77 4.75
N ASN A 83 -11.97 -12.44 4.86
CA ASN A 83 -11.52 -13.06 6.12
C ASN A 83 -10.98 -12.03 7.13
N THR A 84 -10.44 -10.92 6.64
CA THR A 84 -9.81 -9.89 7.46
C THR A 84 -10.19 -8.51 6.92
N PRO A 85 -11.47 -8.12 7.07
CA PRO A 85 -12.01 -6.94 6.40
C PRO A 85 -11.25 -5.66 6.73
N LEU A 86 -11.03 -4.84 5.70
CA LEU A 86 -10.41 -3.52 5.79
C LEU A 86 -8.99 -3.55 6.39
N TYR A 87 -8.26 -4.64 6.15
CA TYR A 87 -6.89 -4.81 6.63
C TYR A 87 -5.83 -4.50 5.57
N LEU A 88 -6.14 -4.74 4.29
CA LEU A 88 -5.17 -4.69 3.20
C LEU A 88 -4.53 -3.32 3.01
N GLN A 89 -5.26 -2.23 3.23
CA GLN A 89 -4.71 -0.86 3.15
C GLN A 89 -3.58 -0.60 4.16
N ASN A 90 -3.47 -1.37 5.24
CA ASN A 90 -2.38 -1.22 6.20
C ASN A 90 -1.02 -1.54 5.59
N TYR A 91 -0.96 -2.45 4.62
CA TYR A 91 0.27 -2.75 3.89
C TYR A 91 0.73 -1.54 3.05
N ALA A 92 -0.22 -0.90 2.37
CA ALA A 92 0.06 0.31 1.60
C ALA A 92 0.55 1.46 2.51
N TYR A 93 -0.11 1.66 3.65
CA TYR A 93 0.34 2.65 4.64
C TYR A 93 1.73 2.32 5.18
N GLY A 94 2.02 1.04 5.46
CA GLY A 94 3.32 0.59 5.92
C GLY A 94 4.44 0.96 4.95
N GLN A 95 4.26 0.70 3.66
CA GLN A 95 5.24 1.04 2.62
C GLN A 95 5.45 2.56 2.51
N ILE A 96 4.37 3.35 2.50
CA ILE A 96 4.46 4.81 2.44
C ILE A 96 5.22 5.38 3.65
N ILE A 97 4.92 4.87 4.85
CA ILE A 97 5.56 5.28 6.10
C ILE A 97 7.03 4.87 6.12
N GLN A 98 7.38 3.69 5.62
CA GLN A 98 8.76 3.22 5.53
C GLN A 98 9.63 4.22 4.79
N PHE A 99 9.26 4.65 3.59
CA PHE A 99 10.04 5.62 2.81
C PHE A 99 10.17 6.99 3.49
N GLN A 100 9.18 7.40 4.28
CA GLN A 100 9.28 8.62 5.09
C GLN A 100 10.28 8.46 6.25
N ILE A 101 10.27 7.30 6.90
CA ILE A 101 11.20 6.99 7.99
C ILE A 101 12.62 6.89 7.44
N ASP A 102 12.83 6.19 6.33
CA ASP A 102 14.13 6.04 5.69
C ASP A 102 14.74 7.40 5.32
N GLU A 103 13.93 8.30 4.75
CA GLU A 103 14.36 9.67 4.46
C GLU A 103 14.71 10.45 5.75
N HIS A 104 13.90 10.28 6.79
CA HIS A 104 14.11 10.96 8.08
C HIS A 104 15.38 10.48 8.81
N LEU A 105 15.75 9.21 8.65
CA LEU A 105 16.92 8.62 9.29
C LEU A 105 18.24 9.01 8.63
N LYS A 106 18.22 9.54 7.41
CA LYS A 106 19.43 9.96 6.70
C LYS A 106 20.21 11.00 7.52
N GLY A 107 21.48 10.67 7.84
CA GLY A 107 22.39 11.54 8.59
C GLY A 107 22.15 11.61 10.10
N LYS A 108 21.29 10.75 10.64
CA LYS A 108 21.05 10.62 12.09
C LYS A 108 21.71 9.36 12.64
N ASP A 109 21.93 9.33 13.96
CA ASP A 109 22.26 8.09 14.64
C ASP A 109 21.03 7.16 14.61
N PHE A 110 21.20 6.00 13.99
CA PHE A 110 20.11 5.07 13.76
C PHE A 110 19.55 4.53 15.08
N SER A 111 20.42 4.14 16.02
CA SER A 111 19.99 3.52 17.28
C SER A 111 19.22 4.51 18.15
N ASP A 112 19.77 5.70 18.33
CA ASP A 112 19.15 6.74 19.16
C ASP A 112 17.79 7.16 18.60
N GLU A 113 17.71 7.30 17.27
CA GLU A 113 16.47 7.74 16.62
C GLU A 113 15.38 6.67 16.63
N ILE A 114 15.74 5.41 16.44
CA ILE A 114 14.81 4.29 16.54
C ILE A 114 14.31 4.14 17.99
N ASP A 115 15.17 4.22 18.98
CA ASP A 115 14.79 4.18 20.41
C ASP A 115 13.80 5.30 20.75
N ARG A 116 14.07 6.51 20.26
CA ARG A 116 13.16 7.66 20.40
C ARG A 116 11.80 7.39 19.76
N MET A 117 11.76 6.86 18.54
CA MET A 117 10.52 6.55 17.82
C MET A 117 9.71 5.47 18.54
N TYR A 118 10.34 4.38 18.99
CA TYR A 118 9.65 3.33 19.75
C TYR A 118 9.12 3.80 21.09
N SER A 119 9.79 4.78 21.72
CA SER A 119 9.37 5.36 23.01
C SER A 119 8.08 6.18 22.92
N LEU A 120 7.61 6.53 21.70
CA LEU A 120 6.35 7.25 21.50
C LEU A 120 5.11 6.42 21.86
N GLY A 121 5.25 5.10 21.92
CA GLY A 121 4.18 4.17 22.30
C GLY A 121 3.05 4.06 21.27
N ARG A 122 1.86 3.70 21.75
CA ARG A 122 0.69 3.39 20.91
C ARG A 122 -0.09 4.67 20.57
N LEU A 123 0.16 5.19 19.39
CA LEU A 123 -0.56 6.32 18.79
C LEU A 123 -1.26 5.88 17.50
N THR A 124 -2.24 6.68 17.05
CA THR A 124 -2.74 6.48 15.68
C THR A 124 -1.62 6.78 14.68
N PRO A 125 -1.61 6.15 13.49
CA PRO A 125 -0.52 6.30 12.53
C PRO A 125 -0.18 7.75 12.21
N GLN A 126 -1.18 8.60 12.05
CA GLN A 126 -0.98 10.03 11.76
C GLN A 126 -0.33 10.80 12.93
N HIS A 127 -0.75 10.53 14.17
CA HIS A 127 -0.15 11.14 15.36
C HIS A 127 1.26 10.64 15.60
N TRP A 128 1.47 9.34 15.40
CA TRP A 128 2.80 8.74 15.51
C TRP A 128 3.77 9.38 14.52
N MET A 129 3.39 9.50 13.25
CA MET A 129 4.23 10.12 12.22
C MET A 129 4.52 11.58 12.50
N ASN A 130 3.56 12.35 12.99
CA ASN A 130 3.80 13.74 13.39
C ASN A 130 4.86 13.86 14.51
N GLN A 131 4.87 12.93 15.45
CA GLN A 131 5.85 12.95 16.55
C GLN A 131 7.18 12.28 16.17
N ALA A 132 7.12 11.19 15.40
CA ALA A 132 8.30 10.45 14.99
C ALA A 132 9.13 11.19 13.93
N VAL A 133 8.48 11.69 12.91
CA VAL A 133 9.11 12.25 11.71
C VAL A 133 8.89 13.77 11.57
N GLY A 134 7.93 14.32 12.33
CA GLY A 134 7.59 15.76 12.26
C GLY A 134 6.68 16.13 11.09
N THR A 135 6.15 15.15 10.36
CA THR A 135 5.31 15.39 9.18
C THR A 135 4.08 14.48 9.15
N LYS A 136 3.09 14.87 8.36
CA LYS A 136 1.95 14.00 8.05
C LYS A 136 2.38 12.86 7.15
N ILE A 137 1.62 11.74 7.16
CA ILE A 137 1.79 10.65 6.21
C ILE A 137 1.66 11.20 4.78
N SER A 138 2.65 10.89 3.95
CA SER A 138 2.76 11.41 2.59
C SER A 138 3.44 10.40 1.66
N PRO A 139 2.94 10.16 0.45
CA PRO A 139 3.60 9.31 -0.53
C PRO A 139 4.81 9.97 -1.22
N ARG A 140 5.08 11.26 -0.94
CA ARG A 140 6.13 12.01 -1.65
C ARG A 140 7.53 11.40 -1.56
N PRO A 141 8.01 10.90 -0.39
CA PRO A 141 9.32 10.25 -0.31
C PRO A 141 9.41 9.00 -1.19
N LEU A 142 8.40 8.15 -1.18
CA LEU A 142 8.30 7.00 -2.07
C LEU A 142 8.35 7.41 -3.56
N LEU A 143 7.55 8.40 -3.96
CA LEU A 143 7.52 8.86 -5.35
C LEU A 143 8.85 9.46 -5.80
N ARG A 144 9.59 10.17 -4.92
CA ARG A 144 10.94 10.63 -5.22
C ARG A 144 11.92 9.48 -5.40
N ALA A 145 11.89 8.49 -4.49
CA ALA A 145 12.76 7.32 -4.59
C ALA A 145 12.50 6.54 -5.89
N LEU A 146 11.24 6.43 -6.30
CA LEU A 146 10.86 5.83 -7.59
C LEU A 146 11.39 6.62 -8.78
N ASP A 147 11.22 7.93 -8.80
CA ASP A 147 11.74 8.79 -9.86
C ASP A 147 13.25 8.65 -9.99
N GLU A 148 13.98 8.54 -8.89
CA GLU A 148 15.42 8.32 -8.87
C GLU A 148 15.78 6.92 -9.37
N ALA A 149 15.02 5.89 -8.98
CA ALA A 149 15.27 4.51 -9.40
C ALA A 149 14.95 4.26 -10.90
N LEU A 150 14.09 5.06 -11.51
CA LEU A 150 13.74 4.93 -12.93
C LEU A 150 14.70 5.67 -13.89
N ARG A 151 15.61 6.48 -13.35
CA ARG A 151 16.67 7.17 -14.12
C ARG A 151 17.94 6.34 -14.23
#